data_af812448768b53024a67879fde8d71d5
#
_entry.id   af812448768b53024a67879fde8d71d5
#
_cell.length_a   1.000
_cell.length_b   1.000
_cell.length_c   1.000
_cell.angle_alpha   90.00
_cell.angle_beta   90.00
_cell.angle_gamma   90.00
#
_symmetry.space_group_name_H-M   'P 1'
#
loop_
_entity.id
_entity.type
_entity.pdbx_description
1 polymer ?
#
loop_
_entity_poly.entity_id
_entity_poly.type
_entity_poly.pdbx_seq_one_letter_code
_entity_poly.pdbx_strand_id
1 'polypeptide(L)'
;PQRSELWLFDCGEGTQHQFLRSDLRLSQLRRVFITHMHGDHVFGLPGLLASLGLAGTSSGVDLYGPDPLDAFLQGVLRTSSTRIGYPLQVHRVKDAAEQGHLVLEDDDIVVRATPLTHRVPAYAYRIEQKPRAGRFDIKQARALKIPPGPIYAELKQGRTVTLEDGRRIDGRQLCGPDRPGVSVVYC
;
A
#
# COMPACT_ATOMS: atom_id res chain seq x y z
N PRO A 1 -12.61 3.86 -3.50
CA PRO A 1 -12.48 4.45 -2.17
C PRO A 1 -11.04 4.92 -2.01
N GLN A 2 -10.86 6.16 -1.55
CA GLN A 2 -9.54 6.65 -1.20
C GLN A 2 -9.08 5.85 0.02
N ARG A 3 -7.92 5.19 -0.08
CA ARG A 3 -7.30 4.55 1.09
C ARG A 3 -6.94 5.66 2.07
N SER A 4 -7.32 5.49 3.29
CA SER A 4 -6.86 6.35 4.38
C SER A 4 -5.48 5.95 4.90
N GLU A 5 -4.69 5.25 4.08
CA GLU A 5 -3.36 4.74 4.38
C GLU A 5 -2.29 5.64 3.79
N LEU A 6 -1.21 5.82 4.52
CA LEU A 6 0.02 6.42 4.03
C LEU A 6 1.07 5.34 3.77
N TRP A 7 1.78 5.49 2.67
CA TRP A 7 2.93 4.71 2.30
C TRP A 7 4.13 5.64 2.21
N LEU A 8 5.22 5.25 2.83
CA LEU A 8 6.46 6.00 2.86
C LEU A 8 7.51 5.29 2.00
N PHE A 9 8.23 6.04 1.20
CA PHE A 9 9.38 5.55 0.43
C PHE A 9 10.62 6.22 0.96
N ASP A 10 11.54 5.41 1.47
CA ASP A 10 12.71 5.77 2.26
C ASP A 10 12.36 6.57 3.53
N CYS A 11 13.26 6.53 4.49
CA CYS A 11 13.08 7.18 5.77
C CYS A 11 14.42 7.68 6.30
N GLY A 12 14.96 8.73 5.66
CA GLY A 12 16.16 9.43 6.11
C GLY A 12 15.95 10.18 7.43
N GLU A 13 17.03 10.70 7.95
CA GLU A 13 16.99 11.56 9.14
C GLU A 13 16.12 12.80 8.89
N GLY A 14 15.39 13.19 9.89
CA GLY A 14 14.44 14.31 9.78
C GLY A 14 13.07 13.96 9.22
N THR A 15 12.83 12.77 8.66
CA THR A 15 11.52 12.35 8.16
C THR A 15 10.42 12.52 9.20
N GLN A 16 10.67 12.15 10.46
CA GLN A 16 9.72 12.36 11.56
C GLN A 16 9.35 13.83 11.74
N HIS A 17 10.34 14.73 11.66
CA HIS A 17 10.10 16.18 11.78
C HIS A 17 9.28 16.73 10.64
N GLN A 18 9.45 16.19 9.42
CA GLN A 18 8.62 16.57 8.28
C GLN A 18 7.16 16.11 8.45
N PHE A 19 6.94 14.91 8.98
CA PHE A 19 5.58 14.49 9.35
C PHE A 19 4.92 15.47 10.32
N LEU A 20 5.62 15.90 11.38
CA LEU A 20 5.10 16.84 12.37
C LEU A 20 4.78 18.23 11.81
N ARG A 21 5.37 18.61 10.68
CA ARG A 21 5.16 19.87 9.99
C ARG A 21 4.15 19.79 8.84
N SER A 22 3.66 18.60 8.54
CA SER A 22 2.71 18.32 7.46
C SER A 22 1.31 18.07 8.02
N ASP A 23 0.33 18.11 7.14
CA ASP A 23 -1.06 17.71 7.45
C ASP A 23 -1.24 16.17 7.46
N LEU A 24 -0.17 15.41 7.21
CA LEU A 24 -0.21 13.96 7.19
C LEU A 24 -0.28 13.40 8.62
N ARG A 25 -1.15 12.44 8.81
CA ARG A 25 -1.29 11.78 10.10
C ARG A 25 -0.41 10.54 10.17
N LEU A 26 0.59 10.57 11.04
CA LEU A 26 1.50 9.44 11.23
C LEU A 26 0.75 8.13 11.56
N SER A 27 -0.38 8.21 12.26
CA SER A 27 -1.24 7.05 12.56
C SER A 27 -1.85 6.36 11.32
N GLN A 28 -1.76 6.98 10.14
CA GLN A 28 -2.20 6.39 8.87
C GLN A 28 -1.07 5.61 8.16
N LEU A 29 0.17 5.69 8.64
CA LEU A 29 1.29 4.95 8.06
C LEU A 29 1.06 3.44 8.20
N ARG A 30 1.11 2.73 7.08
CA ARG A 30 0.92 1.27 7.00
C ARG A 30 2.06 0.56 6.32
N ARG A 31 2.71 1.20 5.38
CA ARG A 31 3.78 0.57 4.62
C ARG A 31 4.96 1.51 4.45
N VAL A 32 6.16 0.97 4.61
CA VAL A 32 7.41 1.67 4.34
C VAL A 32 8.23 0.83 3.37
N PHE A 33 8.71 1.45 2.31
CA PHE A 33 9.53 0.82 1.30
C PHE A 33 10.91 1.45 1.32
N ILE A 34 11.93 0.67 1.57
CA ILE A 34 13.33 1.12 1.62
C ILE A 34 14.02 0.69 0.33
N THR A 35 14.55 1.65 -0.40
CA THR A 35 15.25 1.39 -1.66
C THR A 35 16.59 0.70 -1.40
N HIS A 36 17.38 1.19 -0.45
CA HIS A 36 18.69 0.65 -0.07
C HIS A 36 19.11 1.12 1.33
N MET A 37 20.18 0.53 1.86
CA MET A 37 20.57 0.69 3.27
C MET A 37 21.56 1.83 3.55
N HIS A 38 21.73 2.84 2.67
CA HIS A 38 22.48 4.02 3.02
C HIS A 38 21.75 4.84 4.11
N GLY A 39 22.52 5.56 4.93
CA GLY A 39 22.00 6.22 6.12
C GLY A 39 20.92 7.26 5.83
N ASP A 40 21.10 8.05 4.78
CA ASP A 40 20.15 9.05 4.30
C ASP A 40 18.80 8.46 3.82
N HIS A 41 18.71 7.13 3.71
CA HIS A 41 17.47 6.41 3.40
C HIS A 41 16.86 5.65 4.59
N VAL A 42 17.63 5.41 5.67
CA VAL A 42 17.16 4.54 6.78
C VAL A 42 17.32 5.12 8.18
N PHE A 43 18.15 6.15 8.40
CA PHE A 43 18.47 6.61 9.76
C PHE A 43 17.29 7.24 10.50
N GLY A 44 16.29 7.74 9.81
CA GLY A 44 15.04 8.22 10.43
C GLY A 44 14.08 7.11 10.86
N LEU A 45 14.24 5.91 10.30
CA LEU A 45 13.26 4.84 10.46
C LEU A 45 13.05 4.38 11.91
N PRO A 46 14.08 4.10 12.72
CA PRO A 46 13.88 3.67 14.10
C PRO A 46 13.13 4.69 14.95
N GLY A 47 13.47 5.99 14.79
CA GLY A 47 12.80 7.07 15.52
C GLY A 47 11.34 7.24 15.09
N LEU A 48 11.06 7.14 13.79
CA LEU A 48 9.70 7.20 13.24
C LEU A 48 8.83 6.05 13.80
N LEU A 49 9.35 4.81 13.79
CA LEU A 49 8.65 3.63 14.30
C LEU A 49 8.38 3.72 15.81
N ALA A 50 9.37 4.20 16.59
CA ALA A 50 9.18 4.43 18.02
C ALA A 50 8.06 5.45 18.29
N SER A 51 8.04 6.54 17.51
CA SER A 51 7.01 7.59 17.65
C SER A 51 5.61 7.12 17.29
N LEU A 52 5.46 6.21 16.34
CA LEU A 52 4.19 5.54 16.05
C LEU A 52 3.66 4.79 17.28
N GLY A 53 4.54 4.08 17.98
CA GLY A 53 4.16 3.38 19.21
C GLY A 53 3.67 4.33 20.30
N LEU A 54 4.36 5.45 20.50
CA LEU A 54 3.98 6.49 21.46
C LEU A 54 2.65 7.19 21.10
N ALA A 55 2.35 7.30 19.81
CA ALA A 55 1.08 7.84 19.32
C ALA A 55 -0.12 6.89 19.47
N GLY A 56 0.07 5.73 20.11
CA GLY A 56 -0.99 4.75 20.38
C GLY A 56 -1.48 4.01 19.13
N THR A 57 -0.66 3.90 18.08
CA THR A 57 -0.97 3.12 16.90
C THR A 57 -1.15 1.64 17.28
N SER A 58 -2.31 1.08 16.99
CA SER A 58 -2.60 -0.35 17.14
C SER A 58 -2.54 -1.13 15.83
N SER A 59 -2.58 -0.40 14.72
CA SER A 59 -2.51 -0.99 13.39
C SER A 59 -1.08 -1.39 13.03
N GLY A 60 -0.92 -2.53 12.37
CA GLY A 60 0.39 -3.02 11.92
C GLY A 60 1.05 -2.11 10.88
N VAL A 61 2.37 -2.21 10.81
CA VAL A 61 3.20 -1.58 9.78
C VAL A 61 4.03 -2.67 9.10
N ASP A 62 3.98 -2.69 7.78
CA ASP A 62 4.80 -3.53 6.93
C ASP A 62 6.00 -2.74 6.39
N LEU A 63 7.19 -3.28 6.55
CA LEU A 63 8.43 -2.74 6.01
C LEU A 63 8.92 -3.63 4.87
N TYR A 64 9.22 -3.04 3.75
CA TYR A 64 9.77 -3.72 2.59
C TYR A 64 11.15 -3.14 2.30
N GLY A 65 12.17 -3.97 2.18
CA GLY A 65 13.51 -3.48 1.90
C GLY A 65 14.55 -4.59 1.74
N PRO A 66 15.77 -4.22 1.33
CA PRO A 66 16.87 -5.17 1.14
C PRO A 66 17.43 -5.66 2.47
N ASP A 67 18.13 -6.80 2.43
CA ASP A 67 19.02 -7.16 3.53
C ASP A 67 20.12 -6.08 3.71
N PRO A 68 20.47 -5.69 4.94
CA PRO A 68 20.11 -6.23 6.25
C PRO A 68 19.11 -5.34 7.04
N LEU A 69 18.00 -4.89 6.43
CA LEU A 69 17.02 -4.00 7.09
C LEU A 69 16.52 -4.56 8.44
N ASP A 70 16.19 -5.86 8.48
CA ASP A 70 15.72 -6.50 9.71
C ASP A 70 16.80 -6.49 10.79
N ALA A 71 18.03 -6.89 10.46
CA ALA A 71 19.15 -6.87 11.41
C ALA A 71 19.47 -5.47 11.93
N PHE A 72 19.41 -4.46 11.06
CA PHE A 72 19.58 -3.06 11.43
C PHE A 72 18.54 -2.63 12.47
N LEU A 73 17.26 -2.85 12.20
CA LEU A 73 16.18 -2.49 13.11
C LEU A 73 16.26 -3.23 14.43
N GLN A 74 16.45 -4.55 14.41
CA GLN A 74 16.60 -5.34 15.63
C GLN A 74 17.81 -4.88 16.46
N GLY A 75 18.92 -4.54 15.81
CA GLY A 75 20.10 -4.00 16.46
C GLY A 75 19.83 -2.69 17.20
N VAL A 76 19.21 -1.73 16.51
CA VAL A 76 18.90 -0.41 17.09
C VAL A 76 17.88 -0.54 18.21
N LEU A 77 16.74 -1.21 17.97
CA LEU A 77 15.67 -1.35 18.97
C LEU A 77 16.15 -2.07 20.23
N ARG A 78 16.95 -3.12 20.09
CA ARG A 78 17.50 -3.85 21.22
C ARG A 78 18.49 -3.01 22.03
N THR A 79 19.44 -2.34 21.37
CA THR A 79 20.49 -1.57 22.05
C THR A 79 19.94 -0.30 22.71
N SER A 80 18.87 0.29 22.14
CA SER A 80 18.18 1.44 22.73
C SER A 80 17.07 1.04 23.72
N SER A 81 16.86 -0.27 23.98
CA SER A 81 15.74 -0.78 24.79
C SER A 81 14.36 -0.28 24.33
N THR A 82 14.24 0.08 23.08
CA THR A 82 13.00 0.56 22.49
C THR A 82 12.05 -0.61 22.19
N ARG A 83 10.81 -0.51 22.67
CA ARG A 83 9.76 -1.50 22.38
C ARG A 83 8.74 -0.94 21.41
N ILE A 84 8.46 -1.71 20.36
CA ILE A 84 7.39 -1.42 19.42
C ILE A 84 6.11 -2.09 19.95
N GLY A 85 5.11 -1.29 20.27
CA GLY A 85 3.84 -1.75 20.88
C GLY A 85 2.76 -2.16 19.87
N TYR A 86 3.08 -2.33 18.61
CA TYR A 86 2.17 -2.71 17.52
C TYR A 86 2.83 -3.77 16.61
N PRO A 87 2.05 -4.49 15.79
CA PRO A 87 2.61 -5.45 14.83
C PRO A 87 3.54 -4.76 13.84
N LEU A 88 4.78 -5.22 13.75
CA LEU A 88 5.79 -4.76 12.80
C LEU A 88 6.30 -5.97 12.03
N GLN A 89 6.13 -5.96 10.70
CA GLN A 89 6.58 -7.03 9.82
C GLN A 89 7.63 -6.50 8.87
N VAL A 90 8.74 -7.24 8.69
CA VAL A 90 9.79 -6.92 7.72
C VAL A 90 9.79 -7.96 6.61
N HIS A 91 9.57 -7.48 5.39
CA HIS A 91 9.54 -8.28 4.17
C HIS A 91 10.82 -8.04 3.37
N ARG A 92 11.52 -9.11 3.03
CA ARG A 92 12.76 -9.04 2.24
C ARG A 92 12.45 -8.90 0.76
N VAL A 93 12.92 -7.84 0.16
CA VAL A 93 12.71 -7.58 -1.27
C VAL A 93 13.52 -8.53 -2.16
N LYS A 94 14.62 -9.09 -1.66
CA LYS A 94 15.38 -10.13 -2.35
C LYS A 94 14.49 -11.32 -2.73
N ASP A 95 13.63 -11.74 -1.81
CA ASP A 95 12.72 -12.88 -2.03
C ASP A 95 11.68 -12.54 -3.12
N ALA A 96 11.30 -11.28 -3.24
CA ALA A 96 10.40 -10.81 -4.30
C ALA A 96 11.04 -10.91 -5.71
N ALA A 97 12.35 -10.75 -5.83
CA ALA A 97 13.06 -10.92 -7.10
C ALA A 97 12.95 -12.37 -7.63
N GLU A 98 12.97 -13.34 -6.74
CA GLU A 98 12.77 -14.76 -7.07
C GLU A 98 11.34 -15.07 -7.51
N GLN A 99 10.37 -14.28 -7.06
CA GLN A 99 8.94 -14.38 -7.37
C GLN A 99 8.49 -13.45 -8.52
N GLY A 100 9.38 -13.08 -9.45
CA GLY A 100 9.07 -12.17 -10.56
C GLY A 100 8.94 -10.72 -10.13
N HIS A 101 9.70 -10.31 -9.09
CA HIS A 101 9.75 -8.95 -8.56
C HIS A 101 8.46 -8.46 -7.88
N LEU A 102 7.48 -9.31 -7.66
CA LEU A 102 6.26 -8.97 -6.95
C LEU A 102 6.55 -8.80 -5.45
N VAL A 103 6.27 -7.60 -4.92
CA VAL A 103 6.45 -7.25 -3.50
C VAL A 103 5.13 -7.31 -2.75
N LEU A 104 4.09 -6.79 -3.38
CA LEU A 104 2.76 -6.68 -2.79
C LEU A 104 1.72 -6.69 -3.90
N GLU A 105 0.63 -7.40 -3.66
CA GLU A 105 -0.57 -7.32 -4.50
C GLU A 105 -1.82 -7.39 -3.64
N ASP A 106 -2.77 -6.52 -3.93
CA ASP A 106 -4.12 -6.57 -3.38
C ASP A 106 -5.17 -6.26 -4.47
N ASP A 107 -6.41 -6.03 -4.07
CA ASP A 107 -7.51 -5.79 -5.01
C ASP A 107 -7.31 -4.55 -5.88
N ASP A 108 -6.61 -3.53 -5.39
CA ASP A 108 -6.49 -2.23 -6.03
C ASP A 108 -5.10 -1.93 -6.59
N ILE A 109 -4.04 -2.51 -6.02
CA ILE A 109 -2.65 -2.10 -6.27
C ILE A 109 -1.73 -3.32 -6.41
N VAL A 110 -0.75 -3.19 -7.29
CA VAL A 110 0.40 -4.09 -7.41
C VAL A 110 1.67 -3.28 -7.17
N VAL A 111 2.58 -3.79 -6.34
CA VAL A 111 3.93 -3.22 -6.16
C VAL A 111 4.96 -4.22 -6.61
N ARG A 112 5.86 -3.77 -7.46
CA ARG A 112 7.01 -4.55 -7.94
C ARG A 112 8.30 -3.85 -7.57
N ALA A 113 9.34 -4.63 -7.25
CA ALA A 113 10.69 -4.12 -7.02
C ALA A 113 11.61 -4.57 -8.16
N THR A 114 12.44 -3.67 -8.67
CA THR A 114 13.43 -3.97 -9.69
C THR A 114 14.81 -3.66 -9.14
N PRO A 115 15.76 -4.61 -9.18
CA PRO A 115 17.14 -4.37 -8.74
C PRO A 115 17.80 -3.26 -9.58
N LEU A 116 18.56 -2.42 -8.90
CA LEU A 116 19.34 -1.34 -9.51
C LEU A 116 20.83 -1.58 -9.34
N THR A 117 21.63 -1.08 -10.27
CA THR A 117 23.10 -1.07 -10.13
C THR A 117 23.50 0.01 -9.14
N HIS A 118 23.99 -0.40 -7.99
CA HIS A 118 24.46 0.49 -6.93
C HIS A 118 25.57 -0.20 -6.11
N ARG A 119 26.23 0.53 -5.19
CA ARG A 119 27.32 -0.02 -4.34
C ARG A 119 26.80 -1.04 -3.32
N VAL A 120 25.55 -0.94 -2.93
CA VAL A 120 24.84 -1.86 -2.04
C VAL A 120 23.58 -2.35 -2.75
N PRO A 121 22.96 -3.47 -2.31
CA PRO A 121 21.69 -3.91 -2.87
C PRO A 121 20.66 -2.78 -2.85
N ALA A 122 20.16 -2.40 -4.02
CA ALA A 122 19.23 -1.29 -4.19
C ALA A 122 18.11 -1.69 -5.14
N TYR A 123 16.92 -1.14 -4.91
CA TYR A 123 15.71 -1.46 -5.66
C TYR A 123 14.92 -0.20 -6.00
N ALA A 124 14.40 -0.15 -7.21
CA ALA A 124 13.31 0.74 -7.57
C ALA A 124 11.97 0.05 -7.27
N TYR A 125 10.99 0.82 -6.82
CA TYR A 125 9.62 0.33 -6.60
C TYR A 125 8.69 0.91 -7.63
N ARG A 126 7.95 0.06 -8.33
CA ARG A 126 6.87 0.44 -9.22
C ARG A 126 5.54 0.11 -8.57
N ILE A 127 4.74 1.11 -8.32
CA ILE A 127 3.41 1.03 -7.76
C ILE A 127 2.41 1.21 -8.90
N GLU A 128 1.56 0.23 -9.12
CA GLU A 128 0.58 0.22 -10.20
C GLU A 128 -0.83 0.09 -9.61
N GLN A 129 -1.68 1.05 -9.90
CA GLN A 129 -3.08 0.91 -9.61
C GLN A 129 -3.73 0.01 -10.66
N LYS A 130 -4.48 -1.00 -10.22
CA LYS A 130 -5.25 -1.86 -11.13
C LYS A 130 -6.34 -1.06 -11.86
N PRO A 131 -6.67 -1.40 -13.11
CA PRO A 131 -7.81 -0.79 -13.79
C PRO A 131 -9.08 -0.94 -12.98
N ARG A 132 -9.94 0.07 -13.02
CA ARG A 132 -11.23 0.06 -12.34
C ARG A 132 -12.36 0.17 -13.34
N ALA A 133 -13.47 -0.45 -13.03
CA ALA A 133 -14.69 -0.32 -13.83
C ALA A 133 -15.03 1.16 -14.06
N GLY A 134 -15.51 1.45 -15.23
CA GLY A 134 -15.92 2.78 -15.66
C GLY A 134 -17.09 3.34 -14.84
N ARG A 135 -17.61 4.49 -15.28
CA ARG A 135 -18.74 5.13 -14.61
C ARG A 135 -19.98 4.23 -14.70
N PHE A 136 -20.57 3.93 -13.54
CA PHE A 136 -21.80 3.16 -13.44
C PHE A 136 -23.00 3.94 -13.98
N ASP A 137 -23.76 3.32 -14.88
CA ASP A 137 -24.96 3.90 -15.46
C ASP A 137 -26.19 3.61 -14.59
N ILE A 138 -26.49 4.56 -13.71
CA ILE A 138 -27.67 4.47 -12.84
C ILE A 138 -28.98 4.48 -13.64
N LYS A 139 -29.03 5.15 -14.81
CA LYS A 139 -30.25 5.22 -15.62
C LYS A 139 -30.55 3.84 -16.21
N GLN A 140 -29.55 3.16 -16.75
CA GLN A 140 -29.68 1.81 -17.26
C GLN A 140 -30.04 0.82 -16.15
N ALA A 141 -29.41 0.92 -14.98
CA ALA A 141 -29.74 0.08 -13.83
C ALA A 141 -31.22 0.22 -13.42
N ARG A 142 -31.75 1.45 -13.41
CA ARG A 142 -33.17 1.72 -13.14
C ARG A 142 -34.08 1.18 -14.24
N ALA A 143 -33.71 1.31 -15.52
CA ALA A 143 -34.46 0.78 -16.63
C ALA A 143 -34.58 -0.76 -16.56
N LEU A 144 -33.55 -1.42 -16.07
CA LEU A 144 -33.53 -2.86 -15.78
C LEU A 144 -34.29 -3.25 -14.50
N LYS A 145 -34.91 -2.29 -13.82
CA LYS A 145 -35.63 -2.46 -12.56
C LYS A 145 -34.77 -3.08 -11.45
N ILE A 146 -33.50 -2.73 -11.42
CA ILE A 146 -32.59 -3.14 -10.34
C ILE A 146 -32.86 -2.22 -9.15
N PRO A 147 -33.22 -2.77 -7.97
CA PRO A 147 -33.51 -1.94 -6.79
C PRO A 147 -32.25 -1.19 -6.33
N PRO A 148 -32.35 0.12 -6.02
CA PRO A 148 -31.23 0.85 -5.46
C PRO A 148 -30.90 0.31 -4.07
N GLY A 149 -29.60 0.18 -3.75
CA GLY A 149 -29.15 -0.35 -2.47
C GLY A 149 -27.72 -0.87 -2.52
N PRO A 150 -27.31 -1.68 -1.55
CA PRO A 150 -25.97 -2.26 -1.48
C PRO A 150 -25.51 -2.96 -2.75
N ILE A 151 -26.45 -3.59 -3.48
CA ILE A 151 -26.22 -4.27 -4.76
C ILE A 151 -25.56 -3.37 -5.82
N TYR A 152 -25.84 -2.06 -5.77
CA TYR A 152 -25.21 -1.09 -6.68
C TYR A 152 -23.70 -0.95 -6.40
N ALA A 153 -23.24 -1.19 -5.17
CA ALA A 153 -21.82 -1.14 -4.85
C ALA A 153 -21.05 -2.27 -5.53
N GLU A 154 -21.63 -3.47 -5.58
CA GLU A 154 -21.06 -4.62 -6.27
C GLU A 154 -21.09 -4.45 -7.79
N LEU A 155 -22.23 -4.02 -8.32
CA LEU A 155 -22.38 -3.75 -9.76
C LEU A 155 -21.40 -2.65 -10.22
N LYS A 156 -21.17 -1.61 -9.42
CA LYS A 156 -20.17 -0.56 -9.70
C LYS A 156 -18.73 -1.10 -9.77
N GLN A 157 -18.45 -2.21 -9.13
CA GLN A 157 -17.16 -2.89 -9.19
C GLN A 157 -17.07 -3.87 -10.38
N GLY A 158 -18.10 -3.91 -11.24
CA GLY A 158 -18.17 -4.83 -12.37
C GLY A 158 -18.48 -6.28 -11.97
N ARG A 159 -18.91 -6.53 -10.73
CA ARG A 159 -19.26 -7.88 -10.26
C ARG A 159 -20.60 -8.31 -10.81
N THR A 160 -20.76 -9.62 -11.00
CA THR A 160 -22.05 -10.23 -11.34
C THR A 160 -22.83 -10.49 -10.06
N VAL A 161 -24.08 -10.03 -10.02
CA VAL A 161 -24.97 -10.24 -8.89
C VAL A 161 -26.25 -10.98 -9.33
N THR A 162 -26.85 -11.74 -8.43
CA THR A 162 -28.15 -12.38 -8.67
C THR A 162 -29.23 -11.62 -7.90
N LEU A 163 -30.26 -11.17 -8.58
CA LEU A 163 -31.39 -10.47 -7.97
C LEU A 163 -32.31 -11.48 -7.27
N GLU A 164 -33.23 -10.99 -6.43
CA GLU A 164 -34.23 -11.82 -5.74
C GLU A 164 -35.17 -12.56 -6.71
N ASP A 165 -35.39 -11.99 -7.89
CA ASP A 165 -36.20 -12.61 -8.97
C ASP A 165 -35.41 -13.64 -9.79
N GLY A 166 -34.18 -13.98 -9.41
CA GLY A 166 -33.33 -14.97 -10.06
C GLY A 166 -32.54 -14.45 -11.27
N ARG A 167 -32.74 -13.21 -11.71
CA ARG A 167 -31.95 -12.61 -12.81
C ARG A 167 -30.51 -12.41 -12.38
N ARG A 168 -29.59 -12.81 -13.23
CA ARG A 168 -28.16 -12.50 -13.09
C ARG A 168 -27.79 -11.24 -13.86
N ILE A 169 -27.24 -10.27 -13.19
CA ILE A 169 -26.84 -8.98 -13.77
C ILE A 169 -25.33 -8.91 -13.74
N ASP A 170 -24.70 -8.74 -14.89
CA ASP A 170 -23.27 -8.46 -14.99
C ASP A 170 -23.06 -6.95 -14.83
N GLY A 171 -22.39 -6.55 -13.76
CA GLY A 171 -22.10 -5.15 -13.47
C GLY A 171 -21.25 -4.45 -14.54
N ARG A 172 -20.43 -5.19 -15.30
CA ARG A 172 -19.64 -4.62 -16.39
C ARG A 172 -20.51 -4.04 -17.49
N GLN A 173 -21.68 -4.63 -17.76
CA GLN A 173 -22.64 -4.12 -18.75
C GLN A 173 -23.27 -2.78 -18.32
N LEU A 174 -23.22 -2.48 -17.02
CA LEU A 174 -23.73 -1.24 -16.43
C LEU A 174 -22.63 -0.21 -16.17
N CYS A 175 -21.39 -0.51 -16.54
CA CYS A 175 -20.27 0.39 -16.40
C CYS A 175 -19.78 0.82 -17.78
N GLY A 176 -19.34 2.07 -17.87
CA GLY A 176 -18.63 2.54 -19.06
C GLY A 176 -17.26 1.85 -19.20
N PRO A 177 -16.46 2.24 -20.20
CA PRO A 177 -15.14 1.67 -20.41
C PRO A 177 -14.29 1.76 -19.15
N ASP A 178 -13.46 0.74 -18.91
CA ASP A 178 -12.56 0.69 -17.76
C ASP A 178 -11.66 1.92 -17.72
N ARG A 179 -11.48 2.44 -16.53
CA ARG A 179 -10.55 3.53 -16.28
C ARG A 179 -9.17 2.93 -16.02
N PRO A 180 -8.16 3.31 -16.79
CA PRO A 180 -6.81 2.83 -16.57
C PRO A 180 -6.33 3.24 -15.18
N GLY A 181 -5.55 2.37 -14.56
CA GLY A 181 -4.83 2.72 -13.35
C GLY A 181 -3.68 3.68 -13.64
N VAL A 182 -3.20 4.34 -12.62
CA VAL A 182 -1.96 5.12 -12.67
C VAL A 182 -0.80 4.30 -12.14
N SER A 183 0.40 4.60 -12.60
CA SER A 183 1.63 4.01 -12.05
C SER A 183 2.61 5.10 -11.65
N VAL A 184 3.37 4.82 -10.59
CA VAL A 184 4.45 5.66 -10.08
C VAL A 184 5.67 4.77 -9.89
N VAL A 185 6.85 5.30 -10.22
CA VAL A 185 8.13 4.65 -9.93
C VAL A 185 8.90 5.54 -8.99
N TYR A 186 9.46 4.93 -7.96
CA TYR A 186 10.37 5.55 -7.00
C TYR A 186 11.70 4.78 -7.00
N CYS A 187 12.84 5.51 -7.15
CA CYS A 187 14.20 4.95 -7.18
C CYS A 187 15.22 5.93 -6.60
#